data_e26bf2f1729711ac60906e4209548184
#
_entry.id   e26bf2f1729711ac60906e4209548184
#
_cell.length_a   1.000
_cell.length_b   1.000
_cell.length_c   1.000
_cell.angle_alpha   90.00
_cell.angle_beta   90.00
_cell.angle_gamma   90.00
#
_symmetry.space_group_name_H-M   'P 1'
#
loop_
_entity.id
_entity.type
_entity.pdbx_description
1 polymer ?
#
loop_
_entity_poly.entity_id
_entity_poly.type
_entity_poly.pdbx_seq_one_letter_code
_entity_poly.pdbx_strand_id
1 'polypeptide(L)'
;MSAQTATDQYDTLFREFRWHVPPDFNIADWCCARWARQRNRVAIYVDDEIAGDRVITYAELQREANRLSHLLQSLKVSRGARVAIVMPQRPEVAIAHIACHQVGAIAMPMSVLFGPDALEYRLQDSEASVVIVDQAGLPNIASVRARCPRLKHVISVDAHAPRAIAWQEAMQSQPVRFTPVGTRATDPALLIYTSGTTGSPKGALMPQAALIGNLTGFVASQNWFPKNDDVFWSPADWAWTGGLMDALLPTLYFGRPIVASRARFTPELAFRLMEKYRVTNSFLFPTALKMMMKAVPEPRRHYNLTLRAIMSAGEAVGDTVFSWTREALGVTVNEMFGQTEANYIVGNSAARWPARAGSMGRPYPGHRVAVIDDDGTPVPAGGTGEVALNRCDMHGHPDPVLFIGYWNNPEATNAKYSGDWLRTGDLAQIDADGYLWYRGRADDMFKAAGYRIGPSEIENCLIKHPCVANAAVVPKPDDERGNLVKAFIVLTEGTQRGEQEDAQLIAELQQHVRGLLAPYEYPREIEFIDALPMTTTGKIQRRVLRLLEQERHDTR
;
A
#
# COMPACT_ATOMS: atom_id res chain seq x y z
N MET A 1 14.56 -5.99 30.32
CA MET A 1 15.69 -5.31 29.66
C MET A 1 15.18 -3.96 29.22
N SER A 2 15.73 -2.85 29.76
CA SER A 2 15.36 -1.48 29.38
C SER A 2 15.66 -1.29 27.89
N ALA A 3 14.66 -0.88 27.10
CA ALA A 3 14.85 -0.45 25.73
C ALA A 3 15.83 0.74 25.77
N GLN A 4 17.09 0.52 25.35
CA GLN A 4 17.99 1.60 25.04
C GLN A 4 17.31 2.45 23.95
N THR A 5 16.93 3.67 24.32
CA THR A 5 16.53 4.68 23.34
C THR A 5 17.71 4.86 22.38
N ALA A 6 17.54 4.44 21.12
CA ALA A 6 18.55 4.65 20.10
C ALA A 6 18.85 6.16 20.06
N THR A 7 20.14 6.52 20.06
CA THR A 7 20.58 7.91 19.85
C THR A 7 19.97 8.37 18.52
N ASP A 8 19.31 9.54 18.51
CA ASP A 8 18.73 10.09 17.28
C ASP A 8 19.84 10.39 16.26
N GLN A 9 19.89 9.58 15.20
CA GLN A 9 20.88 9.68 14.13
C GLN A 9 20.30 10.33 12.86
N TYR A 10 19.06 10.83 12.94
CA TYR A 10 18.32 11.29 11.77
C TYR A 10 19.05 12.35 10.97
N ASP A 11 19.50 13.43 11.62
CA ASP A 11 20.11 14.56 10.94
C ASP A 11 21.36 14.18 10.13
N THR A 12 22.21 13.32 10.70
CA THR A 12 23.39 12.81 10.02
C THR A 12 23.01 11.97 8.81
N LEU A 13 22.10 11.00 9.01
CA LEU A 13 21.63 10.12 7.95
C LEU A 13 20.96 10.90 6.82
N PHE A 14 20.17 11.92 7.15
CA PHE A 14 19.46 12.72 6.16
C PHE A 14 20.40 13.62 5.35
N ARG A 15 21.36 14.30 6.00
CA ARG A 15 22.29 15.22 5.33
C ARG A 15 23.37 14.52 4.51
N GLU A 16 23.86 13.37 4.97
CA GLU A 16 24.94 12.63 4.30
C GLU A 16 24.44 11.73 3.18
N PHE A 17 23.13 11.45 3.11
CA PHE A 17 22.57 10.59 2.09
C PHE A 17 22.78 11.15 0.69
N ARG A 18 23.10 10.26 -0.26
CA ARG A 18 23.21 10.56 -1.70
C ARG A 18 22.58 9.43 -2.50
N TRP A 19 21.75 9.79 -3.46
CA TRP A 19 21.20 8.82 -4.40
C TRP A 19 22.30 8.19 -5.25
N HIS A 20 22.24 6.88 -5.37
CA HIS A 20 23.02 6.13 -6.34
C HIS A 20 22.07 5.36 -7.24
N VAL A 21 21.72 5.94 -8.38
CA VAL A 21 20.83 5.37 -9.38
C VAL A 21 21.65 4.99 -10.61
N PRO A 22 21.91 3.68 -10.83
CA PRO A 22 22.61 3.25 -12.05
C PRO A 22 21.81 3.66 -13.29
N PRO A 23 22.43 4.29 -14.31
CA PRO A 23 21.72 4.71 -15.51
C PRO A 23 21.02 3.53 -16.23
N ASP A 24 21.72 2.40 -16.29
CA ASP A 24 21.25 1.16 -16.93
C ASP A 24 20.70 0.21 -15.86
N PHE A 25 19.60 0.61 -15.24
CA PHE A 25 18.94 -0.16 -14.18
C PHE A 25 17.81 -1.00 -14.75
N ASN A 26 17.78 -2.30 -14.35
CA ASN A 26 16.68 -3.23 -14.63
C ASN A 26 16.27 -3.95 -13.35
N ILE A 27 15.00 -3.85 -12.97
CA ILE A 27 14.46 -4.50 -11.75
C ILE A 27 14.74 -6.01 -11.76
N ALA A 28 14.63 -6.70 -12.92
CA ALA A 28 14.86 -8.14 -12.99
C ALA A 28 16.30 -8.54 -12.63
N ASP A 29 17.28 -7.76 -13.08
CA ASP A 29 18.69 -8.05 -12.76
C ASP A 29 18.97 -7.87 -11.28
N TRP A 30 18.44 -6.80 -10.69
CA TRP A 30 18.70 -6.47 -9.29
C TRP A 30 17.86 -7.28 -8.30
N CYS A 31 16.63 -7.67 -8.67
CA CYS A 31 15.78 -8.48 -7.80
C CYS A 31 15.95 -9.99 -7.98
N CYS A 32 16.57 -10.47 -9.09
CA CYS A 32 16.65 -11.90 -9.34
C CYS A 32 18.01 -12.35 -9.89
N ALA A 33 18.44 -11.88 -11.07
CA ALA A 33 19.57 -12.47 -11.79
C ALA A 33 20.88 -12.46 -10.99
N ARG A 34 21.20 -11.36 -10.30
CA ARG A 34 22.42 -11.26 -9.47
C ARG A 34 22.47 -12.28 -8.34
N TRP A 35 21.31 -12.68 -7.80
CA TRP A 35 21.21 -13.64 -6.70
C TRP A 35 21.13 -15.10 -7.19
N ALA A 36 20.63 -15.32 -8.40
CA ALA A 36 20.46 -16.65 -8.99
C ALA A 36 21.78 -17.43 -9.16
N ARG A 37 22.93 -16.74 -9.13
CA ARG A 37 24.25 -17.38 -9.11
C ARG A 37 24.48 -18.22 -7.84
N GLN A 38 23.79 -17.91 -6.76
CA GLN A 38 23.81 -18.66 -5.49
C GLN A 38 22.67 -19.71 -5.52
N ARG A 39 22.97 -20.92 -6.00
CA ARG A 39 21.96 -21.95 -6.35
C ARG A 39 20.94 -22.25 -5.26
N ASN A 40 21.36 -22.24 -3.99
CA ASN A 40 20.51 -22.61 -2.85
C ASN A 40 19.91 -21.41 -2.12
N ARG A 41 20.09 -20.18 -2.64
CA ARG A 41 19.53 -18.97 -2.01
C ARG A 41 18.03 -18.94 -2.19
N VAL A 42 17.32 -18.97 -1.07
CA VAL A 42 15.86 -18.96 -1.07
C VAL A 42 15.34 -17.58 -1.44
N ALA A 43 14.37 -17.55 -2.38
CA ALA A 43 13.64 -16.35 -2.78
C ALA A 43 12.24 -16.33 -2.15
N ILE A 44 11.51 -17.44 -2.21
CA ILE A 44 10.12 -17.50 -1.74
C ILE A 44 9.89 -18.80 -0.97
N TYR A 45 9.35 -18.67 0.25
CA TYR A 45 8.67 -19.74 0.95
C TYR A 45 7.20 -19.70 0.57
N VAL A 46 6.67 -20.80 0.08
CA VAL A 46 5.25 -20.92 -0.30
C VAL A 46 4.52 -21.70 0.77
N ASP A 47 3.57 -21.06 1.43
CA ASP A 47 2.63 -21.70 2.34
C ASP A 47 1.34 -22.01 1.58
N ASP A 48 1.09 -23.28 1.31
CA ASP A 48 -0.07 -23.72 0.55
C ASP A 48 -0.64 -25.02 1.17
N GLU A 49 -1.73 -24.89 1.90
CA GLU A 49 -2.36 -26.00 2.60
C GLU A 49 -2.95 -27.06 1.64
N ILE A 50 -3.21 -26.70 0.39
CA ILE A 50 -3.82 -27.59 -0.61
C ILE A 50 -2.75 -28.31 -1.43
N ALA A 51 -1.81 -27.51 -2.01
CA ALA A 51 -0.77 -28.05 -2.89
C ALA A 51 0.51 -28.47 -2.14
N GLY A 52 0.59 -28.18 -0.84
CA GLY A 52 1.74 -28.41 0.00
C GLY A 52 2.77 -27.28 -0.08
N ASP A 53 3.54 -27.17 1.00
CA ASP A 53 4.60 -26.16 1.09
C ASP A 53 5.71 -26.38 0.07
N ARG A 54 6.23 -25.28 -0.45
CA ARG A 54 7.36 -25.30 -1.39
C ARG A 54 8.39 -24.23 -1.05
N VAL A 55 9.61 -24.45 -1.47
CA VAL A 55 10.70 -23.47 -1.40
C VAL A 55 11.15 -23.17 -2.81
N ILE A 56 11.14 -21.91 -3.19
CA ILE A 56 11.61 -21.44 -4.50
C ILE A 56 12.93 -20.70 -4.29
N THR A 57 13.97 -21.18 -4.92
CA THR A 57 15.27 -20.51 -4.93
C THR A 57 15.33 -19.39 -5.95
N TYR A 58 16.26 -18.45 -5.80
CA TYR A 58 16.52 -17.42 -6.83
C TYR A 58 16.93 -18.05 -8.17
N ALA A 59 17.63 -19.16 -8.16
CA ALA A 59 17.99 -19.89 -9.38
C ALA A 59 16.77 -20.47 -10.09
N GLU A 60 15.79 -20.98 -9.36
CA GLU A 60 14.51 -21.44 -9.90
C GLU A 60 13.64 -20.30 -10.39
N LEU A 61 13.51 -19.23 -9.59
CA LEU A 61 12.80 -18.02 -9.98
C LEU A 61 13.34 -17.45 -11.30
N GLN A 62 14.66 -17.35 -11.43
CA GLN A 62 15.33 -16.86 -12.65
C GLN A 62 15.07 -17.78 -13.84
N ARG A 63 15.16 -19.08 -13.64
CA ARG A 63 14.94 -20.06 -14.72
C ARG A 63 13.52 -19.98 -15.27
N GLU A 64 12.52 -19.91 -14.38
CA GLU A 64 11.12 -19.81 -14.80
C GLU A 64 10.81 -18.44 -15.41
N ALA A 65 11.39 -17.36 -14.88
CA ALA A 65 11.27 -16.04 -15.50
C ALA A 65 11.88 -16.00 -16.92
N ASN A 66 13.02 -16.67 -17.14
CA ASN A 66 13.64 -16.78 -18.46
C ASN A 66 12.70 -17.49 -19.45
N ARG A 67 12.06 -18.59 -19.04
CA ARG A 67 11.07 -19.29 -19.86
C ARG A 67 9.88 -18.40 -20.22
N LEU A 68 9.33 -17.69 -19.24
CA LEU A 68 8.21 -16.77 -19.47
C LEU A 68 8.63 -15.62 -20.40
N SER A 69 9.86 -15.11 -20.28
CA SER A 69 10.38 -14.07 -21.17
C SER A 69 10.39 -14.53 -22.65
N HIS A 70 10.82 -15.76 -22.90
CA HIS A 70 10.75 -16.35 -24.24
C HIS A 70 9.32 -16.51 -24.74
N LEU A 71 8.41 -16.97 -23.87
CA LEU A 71 6.98 -17.07 -24.19
C LEU A 71 6.42 -15.69 -24.55
N LEU A 72 6.66 -14.66 -23.73
CA LEU A 72 6.21 -13.30 -24.00
C LEU A 72 6.75 -12.76 -25.32
N GLN A 73 8.04 -12.99 -25.64
CA GLN A 73 8.60 -12.62 -26.93
C GLN A 73 7.94 -13.35 -28.11
N SER A 74 7.63 -14.65 -27.96
CA SER A 74 6.93 -15.41 -29.01
C SER A 74 5.52 -14.87 -29.26
N LEU A 75 4.87 -14.32 -28.23
CA LEU A 75 3.57 -13.65 -28.29
C LEU A 75 3.68 -12.18 -28.76
N LYS A 76 4.87 -11.75 -29.22
CA LYS A 76 5.14 -10.39 -29.73
C LYS A 76 4.99 -9.30 -28.66
N VAL A 77 5.20 -9.62 -27.39
CA VAL A 77 5.36 -8.61 -26.34
C VAL A 77 6.69 -7.92 -26.54
N SER A 78 6.66 -6.62 -26.73
CA SER A 78 7.83 -5.77 -26.95
C SER A 78 8.01 -4.77 -25.81
N ARG A 79 9.11 -4.01 -25.84
CA ARG A 79 9.36 -2.92 -24.91
C ARG A 79 8.16 -1.97 -24.85
N GLY A 80 7.72 -1.63 -23.64
CA GLY A 80 6.57 -0.75 -23.39
C GLY A 80 5.19 -1.40 -23.56
N ALA A 81 5.10 -2.67 -24.01
CA ALA A 81 3.83 -3.39 -24.00
C ALA A 81 3.35 -3.64 -22.59
N ARG A 82 2.04 -3.53 -22.32
CA ARG A 82 1.46 -3.78 -21.01
C ARG A 82 1.06 -5.24 -20.89
N VAL A 83 1.50 -5.85 -19.78
CA VAL A 83 1.17 -7.23 -19.40
C VAL A 83 0.42 -7.20 -18.08
N ALA A 84 -0.84 -7.54 -18.11
CA ALA A 84 -1.68 -7.63 -16.91
C ALA A 84 -1.37 -8.91 -16.11
N ILE A 85 -1.30 -8.78 -14.78
CA ILE A 85 -1.03 -9.89 -13.86
C ILE A 85 -2.16 -9.93 -12.84
N VAL A 86 -3.04 -10.94 -12.94
CA VAL A 86 -4.26 -11.08 -12.12
C VAL A 86 -4.14 -12.36 -11.30
N MET A 87 -3.39 -12.31 -10.23
CA MET A 87 -3.10 -13.46 -9.38
C MET A 87 -2.90 -13.05 -7.92
N PRO A 88 -3.26 -13.91 -6.94
CA PRO A 88 -2.94 -13.70 -5.53
C PRO A 88 -1.43 -13.88 -5.28
N GLN A 89 -1.00 -13.78 -4.01
CA GLN A 89 0.39 -14.05 -3.64
C GLN A 89 0.80 -15.47 -3.98
N ARG A 90 1.66 -15.62 -5.00
CA ARG A 90 2.20 -16.91 -5.47
C ARG A 90 3.48 -16.70 -6.27
N PRO A 91 4.35 -17.71 -6.40
CA PRO A 91 5.61 -17.58 -7.15
C PRO A 91 5.45 -17.05 -8.57
N GLU A 92 4.37 -17.43 -9.25
CA GLU A 92 4.10 -17.03 -10.64
C GLU A 92 3.92 -15.51 -10.79
N VAL A 93 3.50 -14.81 -9.74
CA VAL A 93 3.46 -13.32 -9.74
C VAL A 93 4.89 -12.77 -9.81
N ALA A 94 5.81 -13.26 -8.97
CA ALA A 94 7.21 -12.84 -9.01
C ALA A 94 7.86 -13.20 -10.35
N ILE A 95 7.62 -14.42 -10.87
CA ILE A 95 8.08 -14.86 -12.20
C ILE A 95 7.58 -13.91 -13.29
N ALA A 96 6.29 -13.53 -13.25
CA ALA A 96 5.68 -12.63 -14.24
C ALA A 96 6.30 -11.23 -14.20
N HIS A 97 6.50 -10.65 -13.00
CA HIS A 97 7.17 -9.35 -12.87
C HIS A 97 8.60 -9.39 -13.42
N ILE A 98 9.41 -10.37 -13.00
CA ILE A 98 10.78 -10.51 -13.49
C ILE A 98 10.81 -10.67 -15.01
N ALA A 99 9.96 -11.52 -15.59
CA ALA A 99 9.88 -11.71 -17.04
C ALA A 99 9.47 -10.43 -17.78
N CYS A 100 8.48 -9.69 -17.28
CA CYS A 100 8.09 -8.39 -17.87
C CYS A 100 9.27 -7.42 -17.92
N HIS A 101 10.02 -7.30 -16.81
CA HIS A 101 11.19 -6.42 -16.76
C HIS A 101 12.32 -6.91 -17.67
N GLN A 102 12.52 -8.23 -17.82
CA GLN A 102 13.50 -8.80 -18.75
C GLN A 102 13.22 -8.47 -20.21
N VAL A 103 11.95 -8.45 -20.63
CA VAL A 103 11.55 -8.09 -22.00
C VAL A 103 11.31 -6.59 -22.19
N GLY A 104 11.44 -5.79 -21.13
CA GLY A 104 11.18 -4.35 -21.14
C GLY A 104 9.70 -3.99 -21.25
N ALA A 105 8.80 -4.92 -20.91
CA ALA A 105 7.38 -4.67 -20.83
C ALA A 105 7.00 -3.97 -19.51
N ILE A 106 5.86 -3.31 -19.51
CA ILE A 106 5.28 -2.67 -18.35
C ILE A 106 4.39 -3.70 -17.65
N ALA A 107 4.77 -4.12 -16.44
CA ALA A 107 3.95 -5.02 -15.65
C ALA A 107 2.78 -4.25 -15.03
N MET A 108 1.58 -4.79 -15.16
CA MET A 108 0.34 -4.20 -14.65
C MET A 108 -0.32 -5.16 -13.64
N PRO A 109 0.05 -5.08 -12.36
CA PRO A 109 -0.57 -5.91 -11.34
C PRO A 109 -2.02 -5.49 -11.12
N MET A 110 -2.90 -6.48 -10.99
CA MET A 110 -4.34 -6.29 -10.74
C MET A 110 -4.83 -7.31 -9.72
N SER A 111 -5.64 -6.85 -8.77
CA SER A 111 -6.20 -7.72 -7.76
C SER A 111 -7.22 -8.71 -8.34
N VAL A 112 -7.21 -9.94 -7.84
CA VAL A 112 -8.22 -10.96 -8.13
C VAL A 112 -9.61 -10.59 -7.61
N LEU A 113 -9.69 -9.60 -6.73
CA LEU A 113 -10.94 -9.07 -6.19
C LEU A 113 -11.66 -8.12 -7.15
N PHE A 114 -11.05 -7.75 -8.26
CA PHE A 114 -11.72 -6.91 -9.26
C PHE A 114 -12.80 -7.69 -9.98
N GLY A 115 -14.03 -7.15 -9.97
CA GLY A 115 -15.12 -7.60 -10.80
C GLY A 115 -14.90 -7.28 -12.30
N PRO A 116 -15.79 -7.78 -13.18
CA PRO A 116 -15.68 -7.61 -14.63
C PRO A 116 -15.50 -6.16 -15.06
N ASP A 117 -16.32 -5.24 -14.61
CA ASP A 117 -16.26 -3.81 -15.03
C ASP A 117 -14.93 -3.15 -14.67
N ALA A 118 -14.42 -3.47 -13.48
CA ALA A 118 -13.13 -2.94 -13.03
C ALA A 118 -11.96 -3.48 -13.85
N LEU A 119 -12.02 -4.74 -14.26
CA LEU A 119 -11.01 -5.37 -15.12
C LEU A 119 -11.12 -4.81 -16.56
N GLU A 120 -12.33 -4.74 -17.11
CA GLU A 120 -12.58 -4.22 -18.45
C GLU A 120 -12.02 -2.81 -18.62
N TYR A 121 -12.39 -1.89 -17.70
CA TYR A 121 -11.87 -0.52 -17.74
C TYR A 121 -10.35 -0.48 -17.80
N ARG A 122 -9.66 -1.20 -16.91
CA ARG A 122 -8.19 -1.17 -16.83
C ARG A 122 -7.52 -1.83 -18.03
N LEU A 123 -8.08 -2.90 -18.55
CA LEU A 123 -7.56 -3.58 -19.74
C LEU A 123 -7.74 -2.73 -21.00
N GLN A 124 -8.85 -2.01 -21.11
CA GLN A 124 -9.09 -1.08 -22.23
C GLN A 124 -8.18 0.15 -22.13
N ASP A 125 -8.17 0.83 -20.99
CA ASP A 125 -7.40 2.05 -20.78
C ASP A 125 -5.89 1.82 -20.94
N SER A 126 -5.37 0.71 -20.39
CA SER A 126 -3.96 0.34 -20.52
C SER A 126 -3.61 -0.21 -21.91
N GLU A 127 -4.59 -0.63 -22.69
CA GLU A 127 -4.38 -1.41 -23.91
C GLU A 127 -3.50 -2.65 -23.68
N ALA A 128 -3.69 -3.35 -22.58
CA ALA A 128 -2.92 -4.55 -22.25
C ALA A 128 -3.08 -5.61 -23.34
N SER A 129 -1.94 -6.15 -23.81
CA SER A 129 -1.92 -7.14 -24.90
C SER A 129 -1.94 -8.59 -24.40
N VAL A 130 -1.50 -8.81 -23.19
CA VAL A 130 -1.43 -10.11 -22.51
C VAL A 130 -2.00 -9.96 -21.12
N VAL A 131 -2.74 -10.97 -20.66
CA VAL A 131 -3.08 -11.16 -19.26
C VAL A 131 -2.58 -12.53 -18.78
N ILE A 132 -1.92 -12.54 -17.62
CA ILE A 132 -1.53 -13.74 -16.90
C ILE A 132 -2.47 -13.85 -15.71
N VAL A 133 -3.20 -14.95 -15.61
CA VAL A 133 -4.31 -15.10 -14.67
C VAL A 133 -4.34 -16.49 -14.07
N ASP A 134 -4.75 -16.58 -12.80
CA ASP A 134 -5.03 -17.85 -12.13
C ASP A 134 -6.46 -18.35 -12.39
N GLN A 135 -6.79 -19.50 -11.84
CA GLN A 135 -8.13 -20.12 -11.99
C GLN A 135 -9.24 -19.21 -11.41
N ALA A 136 -8.96 -18.46 -10.34
CA ALA A 136 -9.99 -17.63 -9.69
C ALA A 136 -10.35 -16.39 -10.53
N GLY A 137 -9.36 -15.76 -11.17
CA GLY A 137 -9.57 -14.59 -12.02
C GLY A 137 -10.09 -14.90 -13.43
N LEU A 138 -9.92 -16.14 -13.88
CA LEU A 138 -10.20 -16.55 -15.27
C LEU A 138 -11.63 -16.29 -15.73
N PRO A 139 -12.70 -16.56 -14.95
CA PRO A 139 -14.08 -16.30 -15.37
C PRO A 139 -14.33 -14.81 -15.66
N ASN A 140 -13.80 -13.92 -14.81
CA ASN A 140 -13.95 -12.47 -14.99
C ASN A 140 -13.22 -11.99 -16.25
N ILE A 141 -12.01 -12.48 -16.50
CA ILE A 141 -11.26 -12.16 -17.75
C ILE A 141 -12.02 -12.68 -18.97
N ALA A 142 -12.54 -13.92 -18.93
CA ALA A 142 -13.30 -14.48 -20.05
C ALA A 142 -14.54 -13.66 -20.38
N SER A 143 -15.25 -13.14 -19.37
CA SER A 143 -16.48 -12.34 -19.55
C SER A 143 -16.25 -10.99 -20.22
N VAL A 144 -15.06 -10.39 -20.06
CA VAL A 144 -14.73 -9.05 -20.61
C VAL A 144 -13.88 -9.09 -21.86
N ARG A 145 -13.27 -10.23 -22.18
CA ARG A 145 -12.28 -10.37 -23.26
C ARG A 145 -12.78 -9.85 -24.61
N ALA A 146 -14.05 -10.13 -24.96
CA ALA A 146 -14.61 -9.69 -26.23
C ALA A 146 -14.69 -8.16 -26.36
N ARG A 147 -14.78 -7.45 -25.24
CA ARG A 147 -14.82 -5.99 -25.16
C ARG A 147 -13.43 -5.34 -25.01
N CYS A 148 -12.37 -6.16 -24.93
CA CYS A 148 -10.98 -5.70 -24.82
C CYS A 148 -10.20 -6.04 -26.11
N PRO A 149 -10.34 -5.30 -27.21
CA PRO A 149 -9.80 -5.69 -28.54
C PRO A 149 -8.27 -5.73 -28.60
N ARG A 150 -7.58 -5.04 -27.68
CA ARG A 150 -6.12 -5.09 -27.57
C ARG A 150 -5.61 -6.32 -26.81
N LEU A 151 -6.45 -6.98 -26.02
CA LEU A 151 -6.10 -8.19 -25.27
C LEU A 151 -6.04 -9.40 -26.21
N LYS A 152 -4.86 -9.69 -26.73
CA LYS A 152 -4.61 -10.77 -27.69
C LYS A 152 -4.48 -12.13 -27.03
N HIS A 153 -3.78 -12.20 -25.90
CA HIS A 153 -3.40 -13.44 -25.26
C HIS A 153 -3.83 -13.50 -23.79
N VAL A 154 -4.37 -14.64 -23.38
CA VAL A 154 -4.65 -15.01 -21.98
C VAL A 154 -3.76 -16.19 -21.65
N ILE A 155 -2.93 -16.08 -20.62
CA ILE A 155 -2.10 -17.17 -20.09
C ILE A 155 -2.75 -17.61 -18.78
N SER A 156 -3.21 -18.85 -18.74
CA SER A 156 -3.85 -19.45 -17.56
C SER A 156 -2.85 -20.29 -16.78
N VAL A 157 -2.66 -19.99 -15.49
CA VAL A 157 -1.61 -20.61 -14.68
C VAL A 157 -2.01 -21.98 -14.16
N ASP A 158 -3.27 -22.17 -13.72
CA ASP A 158 -3.70 -23.39 -13.02
C ASP A 158 -4.57 -24.32 -13.88
N ALA A 159 -5.27 -23.82 -14.87
CA ALA A 159 -6.29 -24.55 -15.57
C ALA A 159 -6.18 -24.44 -17.09
N HIS A 160 -6.52 -25.51 -17.78
CA HIS A 160 -6.83 -25.46 -19.20
C HIS A 160 -8.16 -24.72 -19.40
N ALA A 161 -8.17 -23.68 -20.20
CA ALA A 161 -9.37 -22.93 -20.52
C ALA A 161 -9.46 -22.67 -22.03
N PRO A 162 -10.66 -22.64 -22.61
CA PRO A 162 -10.84 -22.34 -24.02
C PRO A 162 -10.21 -21.01 -24.39
N ARG A 163 -9.43 -21.01 -25.47
CA ARG A 163 -8.74 -19.81 -26.00
C ARG A 163 -7.70 -19.19 -25.02
N ALA A 164 -7.25 -19.90 -23.99
CA ALA A 164 -6.13 -19.52 -23.15
C ALA A 164 -4.92 -20.43 -23.42
N ILE A 165 -3.75 -19.87 -23.20
CA ILE A 165 -2.47 -20.59 -23.26
C ILE A 165 -2.27 -21.21 -21.88
N ALA A 166 -2.10 -22.53 -21.83
CA ALA A 166 -1.80 -23.24 -20.59
C ALA A 166 -0.35 -22.97 -20.18
N TRP A 167 -0.17 -22.38 -18.99
CA TRP A 167 1.14 -21.96 -18.47
C TRP A 167 2.16 -23.11 -18.49
N GLN A 168 1.82 -24.24 -17.87
CA GLN A 168 2.77 -25.33 -17.70
C GLN A 168 3.28 -25.86 -19.05
N GLU A 169 2.40 -26.12 -19.99
CA GLU A 169 2.76 -26.64 -21.31
C GLU A 169 3.60 -25.62 -22.10
N ALA A 170 3.15 -24.35 -22.11
CA ALA A 170 3.84 -23.30 -22.83
C ALA A 170 5.22 -23.02 -22.26
N MET A 171 5.40 -23.14 -20.94
CA MET A 171 6.67 -22.93 -20.26
C MET A 171 7.68 -24.07 -20.48
N GLN A 172 7.21 -25.34 -20.53
CA GLN A 172 8.09 -26.50 -20.67
C GLN A 172 8.94 -26.47 -21.95
N SER A 173 8.39 -25.94 -23.04
CA SER A 173 9.06 -25.84 -24.33
C SER A 173 10.06 -24.68 -24.46
N GLN A 174 10.07 -23.74 -23.49
CA GLN A 174 10.89 -22.55 -23.59
C GLN A 174 12.32 -22.76 -23.07
N PRO A 175 13.32 -22.07 -23.67
CA PRO A 175 14.68 -22.07 -23.16
C PRO A 175 14.80 -21.51 -21.74
N VAL A 176 15.73 -22.07 -20.96
CA VAL A 176 15.99 -21.68 -19.57
C VAL A 176 16.98 -20.51 -19.42
N ARG A 177 17.56 -20.03 -20.51
CA ARG A 177 18.46 -18.88 -20.55
C ARG A 177 17.83 -17.78 -21.38
N PHE A 178 17.90 -16.56 -20.90
CA PHE A 178 17.38 -15.38 -21.57
C PHE A 178 18.36 -14.22 -21.38
N THR A 179 18.52 -13.40 -22.40
CA THR A 179 19.30 -12.15 -22.31
C THR A 179 18.32 -11.00 -22.18
N PRO A 180 18.24 -10.34 -21.02
CA PRO A 180 17.34 -9.19 -20.83
C PRO A 180 17.63 -8.06 -21.81
N VAL A 181 16.58 -7.34 -22.21
CA VAL A 181 16.76 -6.10 -22.97
C VAL A 181 17.39 -5.04 -22.06
N GLY A 182 18.28 -4.23 -22.59
CA GLY A 182 18.85 -3.10 -21.88
C GLY A 182 17.72 -2.09 -21.54
N THR A 183 17.58 -1.70 -20.27
CA THR A 183 16.66 -0.66 -19.82
C THR A 183 17.40 0.46 -19.14
N ARG A 184 16.83 1.65 -19.17
CA ARG A 184 17.31 2.79 -18.37
C ARG A 184 16.52 2.87 -17.07
N ALA A 185 17.10 3.49 -16.07
CA ALA A 185 16.44 3.76 -14.78
C ALA A 185 15.13 4.56 -14.95
N THR A 186 15.04 5.40 -15.97
CA THR A 186 13.87 6.22 -16.30
C THR A 186 12.82 5.52 -17.16
N ASP A 187 13.09 4.31 -17.68
CA ASP A 187 12.12 3.58 -18.49
C ASP A 187 10.91 3.15 -17.67
N PRO A 188 9.70 3.17 -18.25
CA PRO A 188 8.50 2.64 -17.59
C PRO A 188 8.66 1.17 -17.19
N ALA A 189 8.23 0.83 -15.99
CA ALA A 189 8.34 -0.51 -15.42
C ALA A 189 7.02 -1.10 -14.93
N LEU A 190 6.22 -0.27 -14.26
CA LEU A 190 4.97 -0.68 -13.62
C LEU A 190 3.85 0.28 -13.98
N LEU A 191 2.64 -0.24 -14.12
CA LEU A 191 1.41 0.55 -14.27
C LEU A 191 0.42 0.09 -13.20
N ILE A 192 0.25 0.91 -12.16
CA ILE A 192 -0.60 0.59 -11.01
C ILE A 192 -1.79 1.53 -10.99
N TYR A 193 -3.01 0.97 -11.08
CA TYR A 193 -4.23 1.76 -11.04
C TYR A 193 -4.63 2.12 -9.62
N THR A 194 -4.73 3.43 -9.37
CA THR A 194 -5.22 3.97 -8.09
C THR A 194 -6.70 4.28 -8.16
N SER A 195 -7.43 4.05 -7.05
CA SER A 195 -8.80 4.52 -6.91
C SER A 195 -8.75 6.03 -6.69
N GLY A 196 -9.03 6.82 -7.72
CA GLY A 196 -9.17 8.27 -7.55
C GLY A 196 -10.33 8.60 -6.59
N THR A 197 -10.17 9.61 -5.76
CA THR A 197 -11.25 10.15 -4.90
C THR A 197 -12.35 10.78 -5.75
N THR A 198 -12.01 11.19 -6.97
CA THR A 198 -12.92 11.80 -7.95
C THR A 198 -12.73 11.16 -9.32
N GLY A 199 -13.73 10.42 -9.82
CA GLY A 199 -13.73 9.89 -11.18
C GLY A 199 -13.24 8.46 -11.34
N SER A 200 -12.91 8.09 -12.58
CA SER A 200 -12.39 6.76 -12.95
C SER A 200 -10.99 6.52 -12.37
N PRO A 201 -10.62 5.26 -12.11
CA PRO A 201 -9.27 4.90 -11.67
C PRO A 201 -8.20 5.42 -12.64
N LYS A 202 -7.08 5.92 -12.11
CA LYS A 202 -5.97 6.44 -12.89
C LYS A 202 -4.78 5.47 -12.81
N GLY A 203 -4.18 5.16 -13.94
CA GLY A 203 -2.97 4.33 -13.99
C GLY A 203 -1.73 5.16 -13.69
N ALA A 204 -1.10 4.98 -12.52
CA ALA A 204 0.18 5.60 -12.19
C ALA A 204 1.31 4.81 -12.86
N LEU A 205 2.06 5.47 -13.74
CA LEU A 205 3.18 4.88 -14.48
C LEU A 205 4.48 5.11 -13.71
N MET A 206 5.12 4.02 -13.28
CA MET A 206 6.32 4.05 -12.46
C MET A 206 7.57 3.73 -13.28
N PRO A 207 8.69 4.46 -13.10
CA PRO A 207 9.95 4.12 -13.73
C PRO A 207 10.62 2.91 -13.06
N GLN A 208 11.61 2.31 -13.73
CA GLN A 208 12.49 1.29 -13.13
C GLN A 208 13.13 1.81 -11.82
N ALA A 209 13.57 3.06 -11.80
CA ALA A 209 14.21 3.70 -10.66
C ALA A 209 13.30 3.85 -9.42
N ALA A 210 11.98 3.78 -9.57
CA ALA A 210 11.06 3.91 -8.44
C ALA A 210 11.34 2.87 -7.34
N LEU A 211 11.84 1.68 -7.72
CA LEU A 211 12.29 0.70 -6.72
C LEU A 211 13.45 1.23 -5.89
N ILE A 212 14.45 1.90 -6.50
CA ILE A 212 15.58 2.48 -5.76
C ILE A 212 15.08 3.58 -4.82
N GLY A 213 14.18 4.45 -5.30
CA GLY A 213 13.56 5.49 -4.48
C GLY A 213 12.86 4.94 -3.23
N ASN A 214 12.27 3.77 -3.35
CA ASN A 214 11.59 3.08 -2.25
C ASN A 214 12.53 2.54 -1.16
N LEU A 215 13.80 2.23 -1.53
CA LEU A 215 14.68 1.45 -0.66
C LEU A 215 15.09 2.18 0.61
N THR A 216 15.23 3.51 0.61
CA THR A 216 15.62 4.25 1.81
C THR A 216 14.57 4.11 2.91
N GLY A 217 13.30 4.29 2.54
CA GLY A 217 12.17 4.10 3.43
C GLY A 217 12.00 2.64 3.86
N PHE A 218 12.12 1.69 2.91
CA PHE A 218 12.05 0.27 3.23
C PHE A 218 13.13 -0.15 4.24
N VAL A 219 14.38 0.20 4.00
CA VAL A 219 15.51 -0.10 4.91
C VAL A 219 15.27 0.50 6.29
N ALA A 220 14.87 1.76 6.36
CA ALA A 220 14.66 2.48 7.61
C ALA A 220 13.47 1.91 8.40
N SER A 221 12.30 1.76 7.77
CA SER A 221 11.09 1.25 8.42
C SER A 221 11.19 -0.21 8.87
N GLN A 222 12.06 -0.99 8.22
CA GLN A 222 12.35 -2.37 8.58
C GLN A 222 13.58 -2.50 9.52
N ASN A 223 13.85 -1.44 10.30
CA ASN A 223 14.92 -1.38 11.29
C ASN A 223 16.28 -1.80 10.71
N TRP A 224 16.67 -1.14 9.62
CA TRP A 224 17.93 -1.36 8.89
C TRP A 224 18.03 -2.76 8.26
N PHE A 225 17.05 -3.06 7.43
CA PHE A 225 17.04 -4.26 6.58
C PHE A 225 18.12 -4.16 5.47
N PRO A 226 18.79 -5.26 5.06
CA PRO A 226 18.63 -6.62 5.55
C PRO A 226 19.64 -7.01 6.62
N LYS A 227 19.28 -7.96 7.48
CA LYS A 227 20.22 -8.78 8.23
C LYS A 227 20.34 -10.17 7.62
N ASN A 228 21.34 -10.95 8.05
CA ASN A 228 21.66 -12.24 7.39
C ASN A 228 20.56 -13.29 7.50
N ASP A 229 19.75 -13.25 8.52
CA ASP A 229 18.69 -14.19 8.84
C ASP A 229 17.28 -13.61 8.59
N ASP A 230 17.18 -12.42 7.97
CA ASP A 230 15.88 -11.79 7.74
C ASP A 230 15.02 -12.60 6.76
N VAL A 231 13.78 -12.86 7.20
CA VAL A 231 12.68 -13.42 6.42
C VAL A 231 11.53 -12.42 6.47
N PHE A 232 11.00 -12.06 5.31
CA PHE A 232 9.91 -11.09 5.19
C PHE A 232 8.56 -11.79 4.99
N TRP A 233 7.52 -11.25 5.58
CA TRP A 233 6.15 -11.61 5.27
C TRP A 233 5.22 -10.41 5.36
N SER A 234 4.18 -10.38 4.52
CA SER A 234 3.09 -9.43 4.59
C SER A 234 1.81 -10.05 4.04
N PRO A 235 0.63 -9.80 4.64
CA PRO A 235 -0.65 -10.18 4.06
C PRO A 235 -1.06 -9.29 2.88
N ALA A 236 -0.29 -8.24 2.57
CA ALA A 236 -0.60 -7.31 1.50
C ALA A 236 -0.58 -8.00 0.13
N ASP A 237 -1.66 -7.87 -0.63
CA ASP A 237 -1.76 -8.39 -2.00
C ASP A 237 -0.68 -7.75 -2.90
N TRP A 238 0.07 -8.59 -3.61
CA TRP A 238 1.13 -8.15 -4.52
C TRP A 238 0.61 -7.43 -5.77
N ALA A 239 -0.68 -7.29 -5.91
CA ALA A 239 -1.32 -6.46 -6.92
C ALA A 239 -1.34 -4.96 -6.59
N TRP A 240 -0.97 -4.57 -5.38
CA TRP A 240 -0.96 -3.18 -4.91
C TRP A 240 0.45 -2.72 -4.54
N THR A 241 0.64 -1.40 -4.51
CA THR A 241 1.92 -0.79 -4.11
C THR A 241 2.46 -1.40 -2.82
N GLY A 242 1.63 -1.52 -1.78
CA GLY A 242 2.03 -2.09 -0.49
C GLY A 242 2.56 -3.52 -0.57
N GLY A 243 1.89 -4.42 -1.29
CA GLY A 243 2.37 -5.79 -1.44
C GLY A 243 3.55 -5.94 -2.39
N LEU A 244 3.57 -5.14 -3.47
CA LEU A 244 4.60 -5.24 -4.51
C LEU A 244 5.85 -4.43 -4.16
N MET A 245 5.67 -3.14 -3.86
CA MET A 245 6.77 -2.18 -3.70
C MET A 245 7.24 -2.06 -2.24
N ASP A 246 6.40 -2.48 -1.27
CA ASP A 246 6.73 -2.40 0.15
C ASP A 246 7.03 -3.78 0.76
N ALA A 247 6.89 -4.86 -0.03
CA ALA A 247 7.18 -6.22 0.40
C ALA A 247 7.97 -7.01 -0.64
N LEU A 248 7.36 -7.41 -1.78
CA LEU A 248 7.97 -8.36 -2.72
C LEU A 248 9.28 -7.85 -3.33
N LEU A 249 9.23 -6.76 -4.10
CA LEU A 249 10.38 -6.30 -4.88
C LEU A 249 11.56 -5.82 -4.00
N PRO A 250 11.35 -5.05 -2.91
CA PRO A 250 12.46 -4.69 -2.02
C PRO A 250 13.11 -5.90 -1.34
N THR A 251 12.32 -6.88 -0.90
CA THR A 251 12.86 -8.11 -0.30
C THR A 251 13.71 -8.87 -1.29
N LEU A 252 13.22 -9.04 -2.52
CA LEU A 252 13.98 -9.67 -3.60
C LEU A 252 15.22 -8.85 -3.99
N TYR A 253 15.13 -7.52 -4.02
CA TYR A 253 16.28 -6.65 -4.26
C TYR A 253 17.42 -6.93 -3.31
N PHE A 254 17.15 -7.13 -2.03
CA PHE A 254 18.17 -7.46 -1.03
C PHE A 254 18.54 -8.95 -0.99
N GLY A 255 17.97 -9.78 -1.84
CA GLY A 255 18.25 -11.21 -1.91
C GLY A 255 17.80 -11.95 -0.65
N ARG A 256 16.70 -11.53 -0.02
CA ARG A 256 16.12 -12.18 1.15
C ARG A 256 14.86 -12.96 0.77
N PRO A 257 14.51 -13.99 1.56
CA PRO A 257 13.28 -14.74 1.32
C PRO A 257 12.05 -13.96 1.77
N ILE A 258 10.97 -14.10 1.00
CA ILE A 258 9.63 -13.66 1.36
C ILE A 258 8.69 -14.86 1.46
N VAL A 259 7.75 -14.82 2.40
CA VAL A 259 6.69 -15.84 2.49
C VAL A 259 5.51 -15.43 1.62
N ALA A 260 5.02 -16.34 0.79
CA ALA A 260 3.82 -16.21 -0.03
C ALA A 260 2.74 -17.16 0.50
N SER A 261 1.53 -16.64 0.70
CA SER A 261 0.36 -17.45 1.03
C SER A 261 -0.87 -16.93 0.30
N ARG A 262 -1.65 -17.83 -0.29
CA ARG A 262 -2.93 -17.52 -0.94
C ARG A 262 -4.12 -17.51 0.04
N ALA A 263 -3.88 -17.95 1.26
CA ALA A 263 -4.92 -18.03 2.27
C ALA A 263 -5.41 -16.63 2.67
N ARG A 264 -6.71 -16.53 2.95
CA ARG A 264 -7.29 -15.30 3.48
C ARG A 264 -6.68 -14.99 4.83
N PHE A 265 -6.34 -13.71 5.05
CA PHE A 265 -5.77 -13.27 6.31
C PHE A 265 -6.71 -13.57 7.50
N THR A 266 -6.14 -14.22 8.51
CA THR A 266 -6.67 -14.30 9.88
C THR A 266 -5.52 -14.08 10.86
N PRO A 267 -5.80 -13.64 12.10
CA PRO A 267 -4.77 -13.50 13.13
C PRO A 267 -3.99 -14.79 13.39
N GLU A 268 -4.66 -15.93 13.43
CA GLU A 268 -4.07 -17.25 13.67
C GLU A 268 -3.13 -17.64 12.53
N LEU A 269 -3.56 -17.44 11.29
CA LEU A 269 -2.72 -17.65 10.11
C LEU A 269 -1.47 -16.78 10.19
N ALA A 270 -1.62 -15.49 10.54
CA ALA A 270 -0.49 -14.57 10.65
C ALA A 270 0.56 -15.06 11.65
N PHE A 271 0.16 -15.41 12.86
CA PHE A 271 1.08 -15.91 13.89
C PHE A 271 1.68 -17.26 13.52
N ARG A 272 0.90 -18.17 12.93
CA ARG A 272 1.39 -19.46 12.42
C ARG A 272 2.48 -19.28 11.36
N LEU A 273 2.27 -18.38 10.39
CA LEU A 273 3.28 -18.10 9.36
C LEU A 273 4.53 -17.48 9.95
N MET A 274 4.37 -16.52 10.87
CA MET A 274 5.49 -15.86 11.54
C MET A 274 6.35 -16.85 12.31
N GLU A 275 5.75 -17.80 13.01
CA GLU A 275 6.46 -18.85 13.74
C GLU A 275 7.09 -19.87 12.79
N LYS A 276 6.30 -20.45 11.87
CA LYS A 276 6.69 -21.51 10.95
C LYS A 276 7.91 -21.13 10.09
N TYR A 277 7.91 -19.92 9.56
CA TYR A 277 8.97 -19.43 8.66
C TYR A 277 9.98 -18.53 9.37
N ARG A 278 9.86 -18.37 10.70
CA ARG A 278 10.73 -17.51 11.51
C ARG A 278 10.82 -16.10 10.95
N VAL A 279 9.66 -15.53 10.65
CA VAL A 279 9.55 -14.17 10.09
C VAL A 279 10.16 -13.14 11.04
N THR A 280 11.07 -12.33 10.52
CA THR A 280 11.76 -11.27 11.28
C THR A 280 11.21 -9.89 10.95
N ASN A 281 10.71 -9.70 9.75
CA ASN A 281 10.27 -8.42 9.22
C ASN A 281 8.89 -8.53 8.57
N SER A 282 8.03 -7.58 8.86
CA SER A 282 6.68 -7.62 8.31
C SER A 282 6.16 -6.22 7.96
N PHE A 283 5.31 -6.17 6.94
CA PHE A 283 4.38 -5.07 6.71
C PHE A 283 2.98 -5.52 7.08
N LEU A 284 2.38 -4.85 8.06
CA LEU A 284 1.03 -5.14 8.56
C LEU A 284 0.20 -3.85 8.55
N PHE A 285 -0.96 -3.88 7.92
CA PHE A 285 -1.86 -2.73 7.99
C PHE A 285 -2.37 -2.51 9.42
N PRO A 286 -2.76 -1.29 9.80
CA PRO A 286 -3.34 -1.01 11.10
C PRO A 286 -4.53 -1.90 11.44
N THR A 287 -5.42 -2.16 10.47
CA THR A 287 -6.56 -3.07 10.63
C THR A 287 -6.12 -4.50 10.96
N ALA A 288 -5.08 -5.04 10.28
CA ALA A 288 -4.54 -6.37 10.60
C ALA A 288 -3.97 -6.41 12.03
N LEU A 289 -3.21 -5.39 12.44
CA LEU A 289 -2.67 -5.27 13.79
C LEU A 289 -3.78 -5.22 14.85
N LYS A 290 -4.87 -4.47 14.60
CA LYS A 290 -6.05 -4.41 15.49
C LYS A 290 -6.71 -5.79 15.63
N MET A 291 -6.89 -6.52 14.52
CA MET A 291 -7.44 -7.88 14.52
C MET A 291 -6.54 -8.84 15.32
N MET A 292 -5.23 -8.80 15.09
CA MET A 292 -4.26 -9.62 15.81
C MET A 292 -4.24 -9.31 17.30
N MET A 293 -4.28 -8.04 17.70
CA MET A 293 -4.34 -7.60 19.09
C MET A 293 -5.59 -8.11 19.78
N LYS A 294 -6.76 -8.02 19.12
CA LYS A 294 -8.04 -8.47 19.67
C LYS A 294 -8.10 -9.99 19.82
N ALA A 295 -7.64 -10.73 18.82
CA ALA A 295 -7.71 -12.20 18.81
C ALA A 295 -6.68 -12.86 19.73
N VAL A 296 -5.46 -12.33 19.78
CA VAL A 296 -4.36 -12.89 20.59
C VAL A 296 -3.62 -11.76 21.32
N PRO A 297 -4.13 -11.29 22.46
CA PRO A 297 -3.53 -10.16 23.19
C PRO A 297 -2.09 -10.40 23.64
N GLU A 298 -1.71 -11.64 23.98
CA GLU A 298 -0.40 -12.05 24.47
C GLU A 298 0.26 -13.11 23.56
N PRO A 299 0.60 -12.75 22.29
CA PRO A 299 1.00 -13.73 21.28
C PRO A 299 2.27 -14.51 21.64
N ARG A 300 3.21 -13.91 22.37
CA ARG A 300 4.47 -14.56 22.79
C ARG A 300 4.28 -15.67 23.82
N ARG A 301 3.09 -15.80 24.41
CA ARG A 301 2.75 -16.96 25.25
C ARG A 301 2.37 -18.20 24.43
N HIS A 302 1.95 -17.99 23.18
CA HIS A 302 1.39 -19.04 22.32
C HIS A 302 2.29 -19.36 21.13
N TYR A 303 3.12 -18.40 20.69
CA TYR A 303 3.94 -18.50 19.48
C TYR A 303 5.38 -18.07 19.75
N ASN A 304 6.32 -18.80 19.17
CA ASN A 304 7.75 -18.49 19.23
C ASN A 304 8.13 -17.48 18.13
N LEU A 305 7.88 -16.20 18.37
CA LEU A 305 8.06 -15.14 17.38
C LEU A 305 9.49 -14.58 17.36
N THR A 306 10.03 -14.44 16.17
CA THR A 306 11.37 -13.88 15.90
C THR A 306 11.31 -12.46 15.32
N LEU A 307 10.16 -11.79 15.39
CA LEU A 307 9.95 -10.46 14.86
C LEU A 307 10.97 -9.44 15.39
N ARG A 308 11.52 -8.66 14.47
CA ARG A 308 12.52 -7.62 14.70
C ARG A 308 12.03 -6.23 14.27
N ALA A 309 11.20 -6.18 13.24
CA ALA A 309 10.62 -4.95 12.73
C ALA A 309 9.22 -5.20 12.18
N ILE A 310 8.33 -4.26 12.44
CA ILE A 310 7.01 -4.14 11.81
C ILE A 310 6.91 -2.74 11.24
N MET A 311 6.64 -2.64 9.94
CA MET A 311 6.20 -1.42 9.30
C MET A 311 4.67 -1.45 9.18
N SER A 312 4.04 -0.29 9.33
CA SER A 312 2.60 -0.12 9.10
C SER A 312 2.31 1.13 8.28
N ALA A 313 1.33 1.07 7.39
CA ALA A 313 0.97 2.15 6.49
C ALA A 313 -0.48 2.03 5.99
N GLY A 314 -0.96 3.10 5.36
CA GLY A 314 -2.27 3.16 4.72
C GLY A 314 -3.34 3.82 5.56
N GLU A 315 -3.23 3.71 6.89
CA GLU A 315 -4.06 4.35 7.91
C GLU A 315 -3.19 4.68 9.12
N ALA A 316 -3.70 5.49 10.07
CA ALA A 316 -3.01 5.71 11.35
C ALA A 316 -3.07 4.45 12.23
N VAL A 317 -1.94 4.10 12.82
CA VAL A 317 -1.84 2.91 13.71
C VAL A 317 -2.63 3.12 15.01
N GLY A 318 -2.52 4.31 15.60
CA GLY A 318 -3.13 4.65 16.88
C GLY A 318 -2.34 4.15 18.10
N ASP A 319 -2.51 4.85 19.23
CA ASP A 319 -1.70 4.67 20.44
C ASP A 319 -1.82 3.27 21.05
N THR A 320 -3.04 2.72 21.04
CA THR A 320 -3.32 1.39 21.62
C THR A 320 -2.57 0.28 20.90
N VAL A 321 -2.60 0.30 19.56
CA VAL A 321 -1.90 -0.69 18.74
C VAL A 321 -0.38 -0.49 18.85
N PHE A 322 0.08 0.76 18.84
CA PHE A 322 1.50 1.09 19.02
C PHE A 322 2.04 0.55 20.36
N SER A 323 1.30 0.72 21.45
CA SER A 323 1.67 0.20 22.77
C SER A 323 1.66 -1.33 22.79
N TRP A 324 0.61 -1.95 22.23
CA TRP A 324 0.51 -3.41 22.16
C TRP A 324 1.65 -4.05 21.36
N THR A 325 2.04 -3.50 20.22
CA THR A 325 3.17 -4.06 19.44
C THR A 325 4.46 -4.03 20.23
N ARG A 326 4.70 -2.96 21.01
CA ARG A 326 5.87 -2.83 21.86
C ARG A 326 5.86 -3.80 23.04
N GLU A 327 4.72 -3.94 23.70
CA GLU A 327 4.58 -4.71 24.95
C GLU A 327 4.38 -6.20 24.68
N ALA A 328 3.50 -6.56 23.77
CA ALA A 328 3.12 -7.94 23.49
C ALA A 328 3.95 -8.60 22.39
N LEU A 329 4.33 -7.86 21.34
CA LEU A 329 5.19 -8.37 20.26
C LEU A 329 6.67 -8.07 20.47
N GLY A 330 7.01 -7.16 21.42
CA GLY A 330 8.39 -6.74 21.68
C GLY A 330 9.02 -5.95 20.52
N VAL A 331 8.20 -5.31 19.68
CA VAL A 331 8.63 -4.57 18.49
C VAL A 331 7.92 -3.23 18.44
N THR A 332 8.67 -2.13 18.31
CA THR A 332 8.07 -0.83 18.01
C THR A 332 7.65 -0.78 16.55
N VAL A 333 6.38 -0.52 16.27
CA VAL A 333 5.90 -0.35 14.90
C VAL A 333 6.44 0.94 14.30
N ASN A 334 6.94 0.87 13.07
CA ASN A 334 7.37 2.02 12.30
C ASN A 334 6.24 2.40 11.33
N GLU A 335 5.52 3.48 11.64
CA GLU A 335 4.56 4.04 10.71
C GLU A 335 5.29 4.65 9.51
N MET A 336 4.70 4.50 8.33
CA MET A 336 5.21 5.02 7.06
C MET A 336 4.07 5.69 6.30
N PHE A 337 4.41 6.76 5.59
CA PHE A 337 3.53 7.46 4.69
C PHE A 337 4.10 7.51 3.27
N GLY A 338 3.24 7.29 2.32
CA GLY A 338 3.47 7.40 0.89
C GLY A 338 2.20 7.09 0.11
N GLN A 339 2.29 7.21 -1.18
CA GLN A 339 1.21 6.87 -2.12
C GLN A 339 1.81 6.24 -3.38
N THR A 340 0.99 5.71 -4.26
CA THR A 340 1.49 5.05 -5.48
C THR A 340 2.36 5.98 -6.32
N GLU A 341 2.05 7.27 -6.37
CA GLU A 341 2.77 8.30 -7.12
C GLU A 341 4.12 8.70 -6.50
N ALA A 342 4.28 8.50 -5.19
CA ALA A 342 5.49 8.77 -4.42
C ALA A 342 5.48 7.93 -3.13
N ASN A 343 6.06 6.75 -3.19
CA ASN A 343 5.99 5.78 -2.10
C ASN A 343 7.17 5.94 -1.12
N TYR A 344 6.99 5.55 0.14
CA TYR A 344 8.04 5.55 1.17
C TYR A 344 8.75 6.91 1.38
N ILE A 345 8.00 8.01 1.39
CA ILE A 345 8.62 9.34 1.48
C ILE A 345 8.81 9.87 2.92
N VAL A 346 7.98 9.41 3.86
CA VAL A 346 8.02 9.81 5.28
C VAL A 346 7.85 8.58 6.15
N GLY A 347 8.53 8.53 7.29
CA GLY A 347 8.27 7.44 8.24
C GLY A 347 9.18 7.43 9.45
N ASN A 348 8.97 6.39 10.24
CA ASN A 348 9.72 6.12 11.45
C ASN A 348 10.79 5.04 11.22
N SER A 349 11.80 5.01 12.11
CA SER A 349 12.82 3.97 12.19
C SER A 349 13.30 3.82 13.62
N ALA A 350 12.60 3.01 14.41
CA ALA A 350 12.90 2.83 15.83
C ALA A 350 14.36 2.42 16.10
N ALA A 351 15.07 1.89 15.10
CA ALA A 351 16.48 1.53 15.21
C ALA A 351 17.44 2.74 15.08
N ARG A 352 16.99 3.90 14.53
CA ARG A 352 17.86 5.02 14.20
C ARG A 352 17.38 6.38 14.71
N TRP A 353 16.08 6.57 14.86
CA TRP A 353 15.48 7.76 15.47
C TRP A 353 14.20 7.36 16.20
N PRO A 354 13.73 8.15 17.18
CA PRO A 354 12.54 7.82 17.95
C PRO A 354 11.30 7.67 17.04
N ALA A 355 10.59 6.54 17.17
CA ALA A 355 9.25 6.42 16.62
C ALA A 355 8.25 7.07 17.59
N ARG A 356 7.36 7.94 17.07
CA ARG A 356 6.34 8.63 17.85
C ARG A 356 4.97 8.08 17.50
N ALA A 357 4.23 7.62 18.50
CA ALA A 357 2.86 7.13 18.31
C ALA A 357 1.97 8.22 17.67
N GLY A 358 1.20 7.85 16.64
CA GLY A 358 0.31 8.76 15.91
C GLY A 358 1.00 9.71 14.94
N SER A 359 2.34 9.71 14.86
CA SER A 359 3.06 10.48 13.84
C SER A 359 3.41 9.60 12.64
N MET A 360 3.24 10.15 11.43
CA MET A 360 3.74 9.53 10.20
C MET A 360 5.27 9.40 10.19
N GLY A 361 5.99 10.09 11.07
CA GLY A 361 7.44 10.12 11.12
C GLY A 361 8.07 11.37 10.49
N ARG A 362 9.32 11.23 10.06
CA ARG A 362 10.12 12.27 9.39
C ARG A 362 10.37 11.87 7.93
N PRO A 363 10.69 12.82 7.03
CA PRO A 363 11.14 12.50 5.66
C PRO A 363 12.27 11.46 5.67
N TYR A 364 12.15 10.41 4.86
CA TYR A 364 13.25 9.45 4.75
C TYR A 364 14.45 10.06 4.04
N PRO A 365 15.69 9.66 4.37
CA PRO A 365 16.89 10.12 3.69
C PRO A 365 16.78 10.01 2.17
N GLY A 366 17.08 11.10 1.46
CA GLY A 366 16.95 11.21 0.01
C GLY A 366 15.69 11.91 -0.46
N HIS A 367 14.63 11.97 0.36
CA HIS A 367 13.36 12.60 -0.01
C HIS A 367 13.25 14.01 0.60
N ARG A 368 13.17 15.03 -0.24
CA ARG A 368 12.88 16.39 0.21
C ARG A 368 11.38 16.60 0.32
N VAL A 369 10.83 16.30 1.49
CA VAL A 369 9.39 16.45 1.79
C VAL A 369 9.19 17.73 2.59
N ALA A 370 8.10 18.45 2.33
CA ALA A 370 7.63 19.58 3.10
C ALA A 370 6.12 19.53 3.30
N VAL A 371 5.63 20.26 4.28
CA VAL A 371 4.23 20.64 4.38
C VAL A 371 4.11 22.02 3.74
N ILE A 372 3.27 22.15 2.70
CA ILE A 372 3.13 23.37 1.90
C ILE A 372 1.74 23.97 2.03
N ASP A 373 1.63 25.28 1.86
CA ASP A 373 0.36 26.00 1.75
C ASP A 373 -0.26 25.89 0.35
N ASP A 374 -1.37 26.59 0.13
CA ASP A 374 -2.07 26.57 -1.16
C ASP A 374 -1.22 27.17 -2.30
N ASP A 375 -0.30 28.09 -1.99
CA ASP A 375 0.62 28.73 -2.94
C ASP A 375 1.86 27.87 -3.23
N GLY A 376 2.03 26.74 -2.55
CA GLY A 376 3.18 25.83 -2.70
C GLY A 376 4.41 26.24 -1.87
N THR A 377 4.23 27.14 -0.89
CA THR A 377 5.30 27.58 0.01
C THR A 377 5.37 26.69 1.25
N PRO A 378 6.57 26.21 1.66
CA PRO A 378 6.71 25.44 2.89
C PRO A 378 6.27 26.24 4.13
N VAL A 379 5.40 25.63 4.96
CA VAL A 379 4.95 26.24 6.21
C VAL A 379 5.99 26.04 7.32
N PRO A 380 6.06 26.96 8.30
CA PRO A 380 6.97 26.83 9.44
C PRO A 380 6.54 25.70 10.38
N ALA A 381 7.42 25.32 11.32
CA ALA A 381 7.09 24.38 12.39
C ALA A 381 5.86 24.83 13.17
N GLY A 382 4.94 23.88 13.45
CA GLY A 382 3.62 24.14 14.01
C GLY A 382 2.55 24.45 12.96
N GLY A 383 2.94 24.72 11.71
CA GLY A 383 2.01 24.97 10.60
C GLY A 383 1.34 23.70 10.07
N THR A 384 0.16 23.89 9.50
CA THR A 384 -0.62 22.84 8.82
C THR A 384 -0.74 23.17 7.34
N GLY A 385 -0.57 22.18 6.49
CA GLY A 385 -0.71 22.30 5.04
C GLY A 385 -0.71 20.93 4.37
N GLU A 386 -0.48 20.91 3.07
CA GLU A 386 -0.44 19.66 2.30
C GLU A 386 0.97 19.08 2.29
N VAL A 387 1.08 17.77 2.51
CA VAL A 387 2.36 17.05 2.36
C VAL A 387 2.75 17.05 0.88
N ALA A 388 3.98 17.46 0.60
CA ALA A 388 4.48 17.50 -0.77
C ALA A 388 5.93 17.00 -0.86
N LEU A 389 6.25 16.32 -1.97
CA LEU A 389 7.58 15.84 -2.29
C LEU A 389 8.20 16.72 -3.37
N ASN A 390 9.39 17.24 -3.13
CA ASN A 390 10.11 17.99 -4.17
C ASN A 390 10.66 17.04 -5.24
N ARG A 391 10.74 17.54 -6.48
CA ARG A 391 11.31 16.77 -7.61
C ARG A 391 12.76 16.37 -7.41
N CYS A 392 13.47 17.09 -6.58
CA CYS A 392 14.88 16.88 -6.28
C CYS A 392 15.11 16.73 -4.78
N ASP A 393 16.14 15.98 -4.44
CA ASP A 393 16.66 15.90 -3.07
C ASP A 393 17.27 17.23 -2.62
N MET A 394 17.79 17.27 -1.39
CA MET A 394 18.44 18.48 -0.84
C MET A 394 19.75 18.88 -1.56
N HIS A 395 20.29 18.02 -2.42
CA HIS A 395 21.51 18.23 -3.19
C HIS A 395 21.25 18.55 -4.67
N GLY A 396 19.98 18.65 -5.08
CA GLY A 396 19.57 18.95 -6.44
C GLY A 396 19.51 17.75 -7.38
N HIS A 397 19.64 16.50 -6.89
CA HIS A 397 19.48 15.32 -7.70
C HIS A 397 18.01 14.94 -7.81
N PRO A 398 17.53 14.51 -9.01
CA PRO A 398 16.16 14.04 -9.18
C PRO A 398 15.82 12.90 -8.19
N ASP A 399 14.65 13.00 -7.56
CA ASP A 399 14.18 11.95 -6.66
C ASP A 399 13.67 10.75 -7.48
N PRO A 400 14.28 9.56 -7.33
CA PRO A 400 13.95 8.40 -8.14
C PRO A 400 12.59 7.77 -7.81
N VAL A 401 11.96 8.11 -6.68
CA VAL A 401 10.68 7.53 -6.27
C VAL A 401 9.50 8.05 -7.10
N LEU A 402 9.66 9.23 -7.72
CA LEU A 402 8.57 9.89 -8.41
C LEU A 402 8.05 9.07 -9.59
N PHE A 403 6.73 8.99 -9.70
CA PHE A 403 6.09 8.41 -10.88
C PHE A 403 6.37 9.23 -12.14
N ILE A 404 6.28 8.60 -13.31
CA ILE A 404 6.42 9.29 -14.59
C ILE A 404 5.22 10.21 -14.85
N GLY A 405 4.03 9.76 -14.45
CA GLY A 405 2.76 10.44 -14.61
C GLY A 405 1.60 9.45 -14.66
N TYR A 406 0.40 9.97 -14.81
CA TYR A 406 -0.77 9.13 -15.06
C TYR A 406 -0.84 8.72 -16.53
N TRP A 407 -1.09 7.44 -16.77
CA TRP A 407 -1.22 6.85 -18.09
C TRP A 407 -2.29 7.57 -18.91
N ASN A 408 -1.93 8.01 -20.13
CA ASN A 408 -2.80 8.75 -21.03
C ASN A 408 -3.53 9.97 -20.41
N ASN A 409 -3.03 10.53 -19.30
CA ASN A 409 -3.69 11.63 -18.60
C ASN A 409 -2.68 12.70 -18.15
N PRO A 410 -2.15 13.51 -19.11
CA PRO A 410 -1.20 14.57 -18.80
C PRO A 410 -1.81 15.69 -17.96
N GLU A 411 -3.11 15.97 -18.09
CA GLU A 411 -3.80 16.99 -17.32
C GLU A 411 -3.80 16.62 -15.82
N ALA A 412 -4.22 15.40 -15.48
CA ALA A 412 -4.17 14.92 -14.09
C ALA A 412 -2.74 14.83 -13.55
N THR A 413 -1.77 14.53 -14.43
CA THR A 413 -0.35 14.53 -14.03
C THR A 413 0.12 15.93 -13.67
N ASN A 414 -0.16 16.93 -14.52
CA ASN A 414 0.22 18.31 -14.26
C ASN A 414 -0.48 18.87 -13.00
N ALA A 415 -1.75 18.53 -12.79
CA ALA A 415 -2.50 18.95 -11.61
C ALA A 415 -1.94 18.42 -10.28
N LYS A 416 -1.08 17.37 -10.34
CA LYS A 416 -0.36 16.87 -9.16
C LYS A 416 0.79 17.78 -8.72
N TYR A 417 1.19 18.74 -9.51
CA TYR A 417 2.36 19.55 -9.22
C TYR A 417 2.01 21.02 -8.96
N SER A 418 2.69 21.62 -7.97
CA SER A 418 2.78 23.05 -7.76
C SER A 418 4.26 23.43 -7.81
N GLY A 419 4.70 24.03 -8.92
CA GLY A 419 6.13 24.21 -9.19
C GLY A 419 6.89 22.86 -9.18
N ASP A 420 7.90 22.76 -8.33
CA ASP A 420 8.68 21.52 -8.15
C ASP A 420 8.11 20.55 -7.12
N TRP A 421 6.96 20.86 -6.54
CA TRP A 421 6.34 20.05 -5.49
C TRP A 421 5.25 19.13 -6.06
N LEU A 422 5.43 17.82 -5.90
CA LEU A 422 4.37 16.83 -6.09
C LEU A 422 3.45 16.90 -4.87
N ARG A 423 2.20 17.27 -5.07
CA ARG A 423 1.15 17.36 -4.05
C ARG A 423 0.54 15.99 -3.77
N THR A 424 0.48 15.59 -2.52
CA THR A 424 -0.08 14.28 -2.14
C THR A 424 -1.61 14.28 -2.02
N GLY A 425 -2.20 15.44 -1.75
CA GLY A 425 -3.60 15.56 -1.36
C GLY A 425 -3.85 15.20 0.11
N ASP A 426 -2.79 14.94 0.88
CA ASP A 426 -2.87 14.62 2.30
C ASP A 426 -2.38 15.80 3.13
N LEU A 427 -3.16 16.20 4.14
CA LEU A 427 -2.82 17.29 5.04
C LEU A 427 -2.07 16.77 6.25
N ALA A 428 -1.07 17.53 6.68
CA ALA A 428 -0.33 17.26 7.89
C ALA A 428 0.06 18.55 8.61
N GLN A 429 0.36 18.41 9.89
CA GLN A 429 1.07 19.40 10.68
C GLN A 429 2.51 18.94 10.86
N ILE A 430 3.49 19.85 10.71
CA ILE A 430 4.88 19.57 11.02
C ILE A 430 5.23 20.13 12.40
N ASP A 431 5.85 19.34 13.27
CA ASP A 431 6.28 19.80 14.59
C ASP A 431 7.72 20.39 14.57
N ALA A 432 8.16 20.91 15.73
CA ALA A 432 9.48 21.52 15.86
C ALA A 432 10.66 20.55 15.64
N ASP A 433 10.42 19.25 15.82
CA ASP A 433 11.42 18.20 15.60
C ASP A 433 11.34 17.58 14.18
N GLY A 434 10.48 18.14 13.31
CA GLY A 434 10.32 17.71 11.93
C GLY A 434 9.44 16.47 11.72
N TYR A 435 8.68 16.03 12.76
CA TYR A 435 7.70 14.97 12.60
C TYR A 435 6.42 15.50 11.95
N LEU A 436 5.84 14.70 11.05
CA LEU A 436 4.59 14.99 10.38
C LEU A 436 3.45 14.26 11.08
N TRP A 437 2.36 14.99 11.34
CA TRP A 437 1.15 14.50 12.01
C TRP A 437 0.00 14.60 11.04
N TYR A 438 -0.58 13.46 10.66
CA TYR A 438 -1.66 13.39 9.68
C TYR A 438 -2.90 14.14 10.18
N ARG A 439 -3.52 14.96 9.28
CA ARG A 439 -4.71 15.76 9.57
C ARG A 439 -5.89 15.42 8.68
N GLY A 440 -5.70 14.56 7.68
CA GLY A 440 -6.76 14.10 6.78
C GLY A 440 -6.44 14.32 5.31
N ARG A 441 -7.39 13.97 4.46
CA ARG A 441 -7.32 14.26 3.03
C ARG A 441 -7.76 15.70 2.77
N ALA A 442 -7.11 16.39 1.85
CA ALA A 442 -7.49 17.74 1.44
C ALA A 442 -8.89 17.78 0.81
N ASP A 443 -9.24 16.74 0.06
CA ASP A 443 -10.53 16.54 -0.61
C ASP A 443 -11.64 15.99 0.31
N ASP A 444 -11.31 15.49 1.49
CA ASP A 444 -12.27 15.09 2.51
C ASP A 444 -12.60 16.21 3.52
N MET A 445 -11.75 17.25 3.57
CA MET A 445 -12.02 18.41 4.43
C MET A 445 -13.28 19.14 3.97
N PHE A 446 -14.13 19.52 4.90
CA PHE A 446 -15.34 20.27 4.61
C PHE A 446 -15.57 21.43 5.59
N LYS A 447 -16.41 22.37 5.21
CA LYS A 447 -16.84 23.47 6.10
C LYS A 447 -18.18 23.11 6.73
N ALA A 448 -18.27 23.22 8.05
CA ALA A 448 -19.52 23.09 8.81
C ALA A 448 -19.62 24.27 9.78
N ALA A 449 -20.73 25.01 9.73
CA ALA A 449 -20.95 26.20 10.55
C ALA A 449 -19.78 27.21 10.54
N GLY A 450 -19.10 27.35 9.38
CA GLY A 450 -17.94 28.26 9.22
C GLY A 450 -16.58 27.70 9.61
N TYR A 451 -16.53 26.54 10.27
CA TYR A 451 -15.30 25.87 10.65
C TYR A 451 -14.85 24.86 9.60
N ARG A 452 -13.54 24.71 9.45
CA ARG A 452 -12.93 23.66 8.60
C ARG A 452 -12.79 22.38 9.43
N ILE A 453 -13.46 21.32 9.01
CA ILE A 453 -13.55 20.04 9.72
C ILE A 453 -12.70 18.99 9.03
N GLY A 454 -11.88 18.31 9.82
CA GLY A 454 -11.11 17.13 9.41
C GLY A 454 -11.79 15.84 9.85
N PRO A 455 -12.38 15.04 8.95
CA PRO A 455 -13.07 13.80 9.32
C PRO A 455 -12.25 12.87 10.19
N SER A 456 -10.99 12.69 9.86
CA SER A 456 -10.09 11.71 10.49
C SER A 456 -9.86 11.96 11.98
N GLU A 457 -9.85 13.23 12.41
CA GLU A 457 -9.65 13.57 13.83
C GLU A 457 -10.85 13.12 14.67
N ILE A 458 -12.06 13.35 14.15
CA ILE A 458 -13.31 12.94 14.79
C ILE A 458 -13.46 11.41 14.78
N GLU A 459 -13.14 10.76 13.65
CA GLU A 459 -13.16 9.30 13.50
C GLU A 459 -12.22 8.62 14.49
N ASN A 460 -10.98 9.11 14.59
CA ASN A 460 -9.99 8.61 15.55
C ASN A 460 -10.44 8.81 17.01
N CYS A 461 -11.14 9.90 17.30
CA CYS A 461 -11.74 10.12 18.62
C CYS A 461 -12.85 9.11 18.89
N LEU A 462 -13.78 8.93 17.96
CA LEU A 462 -14.91 7.99 18.09
C LEU A 462 -14.44 6.54 18.29
N ILE A 463 -13.42 6.09 17.54
CA ILE A 463 -12.86 4.72 17.64
C ILE A 463 -12.25 4.42 19.02
N LYS A 464 -11.89 5.44 19.80
CA LYS A 464 -11.42 5.23 21.19
C LYS A 464 -12.54 4.79 22.14
N HIS A 465 -13.80 4.99 21.76
CA HIS A 465 -14.93 4.56 22.57
C HIS A 465 -15.14 3.04 22.47
N PRO A 466 -15.35 2.31 23.60
CA PRO A 466 -15.41 0.85 23.62
C PRO A 466 -16.48 0.23 22.70
N CYS A 467 -17.61 0.92 22.53
CA CYS A 467 -18.72 0.45 21.70
C CYS A 467 -18.50 0.70 20.20
N VAL A 468 -17.42 1.38 19.77
CA VAL A 468 -17.18 1.72 18.36
C VAL A 468 -16.14 0.79 17.74
N ALA A 469 -16.56 0.01 16.75
CA ALA A 469 -15.66 -0.81 15.95
C ALA A 469 -15.01 -0.02 14.81
N ASN A 470 -15.78 0.86 14.13
CA ASN A 470 -15.30 1.73 13.07
C ASN A 470 -16.20 2.96 12.92
N ALA A 471 -15.67 4.05 12.35
CA ALA A 471 -16.42 5.28 12.16
C ALA A 471 -16.00 5.98 10.85
N ALA A 472 -16.97 6.66 10.20
CA ALA A 472 -16.73 7.53 9.06
C ALA A 472 -17.48 8.84 9.27
N VAL A 473 -16.82 9.97 9.04
CA VAL A 473 -17.39 11.30 9.21
C VAL A 473 -17.48 12.02 7.86
N VAL A 474 -18.66 12.56 7.57
CA VAL A 474 -18.93 13.26 6.31
C VAL A 474 -19.75 14.54 6.57
N PRO A 475 -19.71 15.53 5.65
CA PRO A 475 -20.67 16.64 5.66
C PRO A 475 -22.06 16.11 5.31
N LYS A 476 -23.07 16.54 6.07
CA LYS A 476 -24.47 16.43 5.70
C LYS A 476 -24.98 17.83 5.34
N PRO A 477 -25.55 18.04 4.14
CA PRO A 477 -26.10 19.32 3.75
C PRO A 477 -27.14 19.84 4.74
N ASP A 478 -27.10 21.16 5.06
CA ASP A 478 -28.00 21.82 5.99
C ASP A 478 -28.24 23.27 5.53
N ASP A 479 -29.48 23.65 5.42
CA ASP A 479 -29.91 24.94 4.82
C ASP A 479 -29.42 26.15 5.61
N GLU A 480 -29.27 26.04 6.94
CA GLU A 480 -28.84 27.16 7.79
C GLU A 480 -27.34 27.25 7.97
N ARG A 481 -26.66 26.08 8.03
CA ARG A 481 -25.26 25.97 8.42
C ARG A 481 -24.34 25.54 7.27
N GLY A 482 -24.92 25.38 6.08
CA GLY A 482 -24.24 24.82 4.91
C GLY A 482 -24.00 23.31 5.03
N ASN A 483 -23.38 22.88 6.11
CA ASN A 483 -23.22 21.45 6.43
C ASN A 483 -23.24 21.23 7.95
N LEU A 484 -23.72 20.05 8.35
CA LEU A 484 -23.54 19.47 9.68
C LEU A 484 -22.45 18.39 9.64
N VAL A 485 -21.80 18.17 10.76
CA VAL A 485 -20.92 17.03 10.97
C VAL A 485 -21.80 15.81 11.24
N LYS A 486 -21.76 14.80 10.35
CA LYS A 486 -22.46 13.53 10.51
C LYS A 486 -21.46 12.37 10.61
N ALA A 487 -21.68 11.48 11.57
CA ALA A 487 -20.88 10.26 11.73
C ALA A 487 -21.72 9.02 11.40
N PHE A 488 -21.16 8.13 10.58
CA PHE A 488 -21.62 6.75 10.38
C PHE A 488 -20.76 5.83 11.23
N ILE A 489 -21.38 5.04 12.09
CA ILE A 489 -20.67 4.23 13.08
C ILE A 489 -21.05 2.75 12.97
N VAL A 490 -20.03 1.90 12.91
CA VAL A 490 -20.16 0.46 13.09
C VAL A 490 -19.87 0.15 14.55
N LEU A 491 -20.81 -0.48 15.23
CA LEU A 491 -20.70 -0.84 16.62
C LEU A 491 -19.94 -2.17 16.83
N THR A 492 -19.35 -2.34 18.00
CA THR A 492 -18.74 -3.62 18.40
C THR A 492 -19.83 -4.68 18.62
N GLU A 493 -19.49 -5.94 18.35
CA GLU A 493 -20.39 -7.08 18.62
C GLU A 493 -20.82 -7.11 20.09
N GLY A 494 -22.11 -7.41 20.34
CA GLY A 494 -22.68 -7.45 21.67
C GLY A 494 -23.15 -6.12 22.24
N THR A 495 -22.99 -5.00 21.49
CA THR A 495 -23.58 -3.73 21.88
C THR A 495 -25.10 -3.82 21.81
N GLN A 496 -25.79 -3.49 22.92
CA GLN A 496 -27.26 -3.51 22.96
C GLN A 496 -27.82 -2.45 22.02
N ARG A 497 -28.89 -2.80 21.31
CA ARG A 497 -29.54 -1.99 20.31
C ARG A 497 -31.04 -1.90 20.61
N GLY A 498 -31.59 -0.75 20.43
CA GLY A 498 -33.00 -0.40 20.60
C GLY A 498 -33.16 1.11 20.51
N GLU A 499 -34.37 1.60 20.41
CA GLU A 499 -34.61 3.03 20.22
C GLU A 499 -34.09 3.89 21.38
N GLN A 500 -34.25 3.41 22.63
CA GLN A 500 -33.73 4.08 23.81
C GLN A 500 -32.22 3.93 23.97
N GLU A 501 -31.69 2.73 23.77
CA GLU A 501 -30.27 2.39 23.85
C GLU A 501 -29.49 3.17 22.79
N ASP A 502 -29.99 3.24 21.56
CA ASP A 502 -29.36 3.99 20.46
C ASP A 502 -29.35 5.50 20.76
N ALA A 503 -30.45 6.07 21.27
CA ALA A 503 -30.49 7.47 21.66
C ALA A 503 -29.51 7.81 22.79
N GLN A 504 -29.39 6.93 23.79
CA GLN A 504 -28.44 7.09 24.88
C GLN A 504 -27.00 7.01 24.40
N LEU A 505 -26.69 6.02 23.54
CA LEU A 505 -25.35 5.82 22.98
C LEU A 505 -24.94 6.98 22.06
N ILE A 506 -25.87 7.54 21.26
CA ILE A 506 -25.64 8.75 20.47
C ILE A 506 -25.23 9.91 21.37
N ALA A 507 -25.96 10.16 22.46
CA ALA A 507 -25.64 11.23 23.40
C ALA A 507 -24.27 11.02 24.07
N GLU A 508 -23.93 9.76 24.44
CA GLU A 508 -22.66 9.39 25.02
C GLU A 508 -21.50 9.62 24.04
N LEU A 509 -21.62 9.19 22.79
CA LEU A 509 -20.62 9.39 21.75
C LEU A 509 -20.41 10.88 21.40
N GLN A 510 -21.50 11.66 21.34
CA GLN A 510 -21.40 13.10 21.18
C GLN A 510 -20.68 13.78 22.35
N GLN A 511 -20.96 13.35 23.58
CA GLN A 511 -20.29 13.88 24.76
C GLN A 511 -18.82 13.44 24.82
N HIS A 512 -18.51 12.20 24.39
CA HIS A 512 -17.14 11.71 24.28
C HIS A 512 -16.29 12.58 23.36
N VAL A 513 -16.80 12.91 22.17
CA VAL A 513 -16.09 13.80 21.23
C VAL A 513 -15.97 15.22 21.79
N ARG A 514 -17.03 15.78 22.38
CA ARG A 514 -17.00 17.12 23.00
C ARG A 514 -16.01 17.25 24.14
N GLY A 515 -15.79 16.16 24.88
CA GLY A 515 -14.84 16.13 25.99
C GLY A 515 -13.38 16.05 25.57
N LEU A 516 -13.11 15.66 24.33
CA LEU A 516 -11.75 15.39 23.82
C LEU A 516 -11.33 16.30 22.67
N LEU A 517 -12.27 16.83 21.88
CA LEU A 517 -12.02 17.69 20.72
C LEU A 517 -12.69 19.06 20.87
N ALA A 518 -12.48 19.94 19.88
CA ALA A 518 -13.08 21.25 19.89
C ALA A 518 -14.62 21.17 19.78
N PRO A 519 -15.38 22.12 20.41
CA PRO A 519 -16.84 22.06 20.47
C PRO A 519 -17.56 22.07 19.12
N TYR A 520 -16.89 22.49 18.03
CA TYR A 520 -17.45 22.51 16.69
C TYR A 520 -17.23 21.18 15.93
N GLU A 521 -16.42 20.25 16.46
CA GLU A 521 -16.05 18.99 15.79
C GLU A 521 -16.96 17.82 16.14
N TYR A 522 -17.79 17.94 17.21
CA TYR A 522 -18.63 16.81 17.55
C TYR A 522 -19.72 16.56 16.50
N PRO A 523 -20.00 15.29 16.17
CA PRO A 523 -21.01 14.95 15.19
C PRO A 523 -22.41 15.35 15.71
N ARG A 524 -23.09 16.21 14.95
CA ARG A 524 -24.46 16.63 15.25
C ARG A 524 -25.46 15.50 15.01
N GLU A 525 -25.12 14.61 14.08
CA GLU A 525 -25.91 13.44 13.74
C GLU A 525 -25.03 12.20 13.72
N ILE A 526 -25.53 11.11 14.29
CA ILE A 526 -24.88 9.79 14.30
C ILE A 526 -25.87 8.79 13.73
N GLU A 527 -25.39 7.97 12.79
CA GLU A 527 -26.14 6.87 12.21
C GLU A 527 -25.36 5.57 12.41
N PHE A 528 -26.00 4.57 13.03
CA PHE A 528 -25.41 3.25 13.18
C PHE A 528 -25.70 2.41 11.93
N ILE A 529 -24.64 1.80 11.37
CA ILE A 529 -24.72 0.98 10.16
C ILE A 529 -23.96 -0.35 10.38
N ASP A 530 -24.33 -1.37 9.62
CA ASP A 530 -23.72 -2.69 9.74
C ASP A 530 -22.28 -2.73 9.21
N ALA A 531 -22.01 -1.99 8.14
CA ALA A 531 -20.68 -1.91 7.54
C ALA A 531 -20.47 -0.57 6.82
N LEU A 532 -19.24 -0.04 6.90
CA LEU A 532 -18.82 1.12 6.11
C LEU A 532 -18.49 0.71 4.66
N PRO A 533 -18.80 1.55 3.66
CA PRO A 533 -18.32 1.33 2.30
C PRO A 533 -16.79 1.44 2.26
N MET A 534 -16.15 0.36 1.81
CA MET A 534 -14.69 0.24 1.79
C MET A 534 -14.17 0.03 0.37
N THR A 535 -12.94 0.50 0.12
CA THR A 535 -12.19 0.10 -1.09
C THR A 535 -11.71 -1.35 -0.96
N THR A 536 -11.27 -1.95 -2.06
CA THR A 536 -10.61 -3.28 -2.04
C THR A 536 -9.33 -3.31 -1.20
N THR A 537 -8.75 -2.14 -0.90
CA THR A 537 -7.58 -1.99 -0.03
C THR A 537 -7.92 -1.71 1.43
N GLY A 538 -9.21 -1.74 1.81
CA GLY A 538 -9.66 -1.52 3.18
C GLY A 538 -9.79 -0.05 3.59
N LYS A 539 -9.75 0.91 2.66
CA LYS A 539 -9.95 2.34 2.97
C LYS A 539 -11.42 2.74 2.90
N ILE A 540 -11.87 3.57 3.85
CA ILE A 540 -13.24 4.09 3.89
C ILE A 540 -13.52 4.95 2.65
N GLN A 541 -14.63 4.65 1.95
CA GLN A 541 -15.09 5.42 0.79
C GLN A 541 -16.08 6.52 1.23
N ARG A 542 -15.60 7.59 1.87
CA ARG A 542 -16.43 8.71 2.35
C ARG A 542 -17.26 9.36 1.26
N ARG A 543 -16.79 9.30 0.00
CA ARG A 543 -17.55 9.79 -1.16
C ARG A 543 -18.91 9.11 -1.29
N VAL A 544 -18.98 7.79 -1.08
CA VAL A 544 -20.25 7.04 -1.16
C VAL A 544 -21.22 7.57 -0.11
N LEU A 545 -20.75 7.78 1.12
CA LEU A 545 -21.57 8.32 2.20
C LEU A 545 -21.98 9.78 1.96
N ARG A 546 -21.09 10.61 1.37
CA ARG A 546 -21.43 11.99 0.99
C ARG A 546 -22.53 12.04 -0.07
N LEU A 547 -22.44 11.19 -1.09
CA LEU A 547 -23.45 11.10 -2.14
C LEU A 547 -24.79 10.65 -1.56
N LEU A 548 -24.79 9.68 -0.66
CA LEU A 548 -25.98 9.22 0.05
C LEU A 548 -26.67 10.38 0.82
N GLU A 549 -25.90 11.21 1.52
CA GLU A 549 -26.47 12.36 2.26
C GLU A 549 -26.96 13.47 1.32
N GLN A 550 -26.28 13.68 0.18
CA GLN A 550 -26.73 14.61 -0.84
C GLN A 550 -28.08 14.15 -1.46
N GLU A 551 -28.18 12.88 -1.85
CA GLU A 551 -29.43 12.30 -2.38
C GLU A 551 -30.58 12.39 -1.38
N ARG A 552 -30.30 12.14 -0.09
CA ARG A 552 -31.28 12.28 0.99
C ARG A 552 -31.73 13.75 1.21
N HIS A 553 -30.87 14.70 0.96
CA HIS A 553 -31.19 16.12 1.04
C HIS A 553 -32.02 16.55 -0.16
N ASP A 554 -31.61 16.16 -1.38
CA ASP A 554 -32.28 16.54 -2.64
C ASP A 554 -33.68 15.92 -2.80
N THR A 555 -33.99 14.86 -2.04
CA THR A 555 -35.29 14.17 -2.02
C THR A 555 -36.26 14.71 -0.94
N ARG A 556 -35.84 15.64 -0.11
CA ARG A 556 -36.68 16.34 0.89
C ARG A 556 -37.29 17.59 0.31
#